data_f0508653942478fa3d973099f9b07770
#
_entry.id   f0508653942478fa3d973099f9b07770
#
_cell.length_a   1.000
_cell.length_b   1.000
_cell.length_c   1.000
_cell.angle_alpha   90.00
_cell.angle_beta   90.00
_cell.angle_gamma   90.00
#
_symmetry.space_group_name_H-M   'P 1'
#
loop_
_entity.id
_entity.type
_entity.pdbx_description
1 polymer ?
#
loop_
_entity_poly.entity_id
_entity_poly.type
_entity_poly.pdbx_seq_one_letter_code
_entity_poly.pdbx_strand_id
1 'polypeptide(L)'
;MIKYENLPKEFKNKIVKKYYDIISKKKISLFLKRLFDITFSIIILIILFLPIVIISVCIKLDSKGSIFYRQERITKYGRKFKIFKFRTMVTDADKIGSLVTLKEDCRITRVGKFLRKYRLDEFPQIFNIILGDMSFVGTRPEVKKYVDNYEEYMYATLLLPAGLTSNASIKYKDEDEIINKYMKSKDNIDQIYIEYVLPDKMKYNIEYLEKFSFFYDLIIIYKTFISVFIRRKK
;
A
#
# COMPACT_ATOMS: atom_id res chain seq x y z
N MET A 1 19.57 -3.42 -7.67
CA MET A 1 18.74 -4.66 -7.61
C MET A 1 19.66 -5.83 -7.28
N ILE A 2 19.17 -6.86 -6.59
CA ILE A 2 19.91 -8.14 -6.43
C ILE A 2 19.96 -8.86 -7.79
N LYS A 3 20.93 -9.77 -7.98
CA LYS A 3 21.02 -10.57 -9.22
C LYS A 3 19.79 -11.49 -9.36
N TYR A 4 19.37 -11.75 -10.59
CA TYR A 4 18.17 -12.56 -10.86
C TYR A 4 18.28 -13.97 -10.27
N GLU A 5 19.46 -14.57 -10.29
CA GLU A 5 19.74 -15.90 -9.75
C GLU A 5 19.52 -15.99 -8.23
N ASN A 6 19.64 -14.83 -7.54
CA ASN A 6 19.49 -14.73 -6.09
C ASN A 6 18.05 -14.41 -5.66
N LEU A 7 17.11 -14.28 -6.61
CA LEU A 7 15.69 -14.12 -6.31
C LEU A 7 15.09 -15.39 -5.71
N PRO A 8 14.05 -15.29 -4.85
CA PRO A 8 13.30 -16.45 -4.37
C PRO A 8 12.73 -17.29 -5.52
N LYS A 9 12.42 -18.56 -5.25
CA LYS A 9 11.99 -19.53 -6.27
C LYS A 9 10.75 -19.06 -7.05
N GLU A 10 9.81 -18.42 -6.40
CA GLU A 10 8.55 -17.94 -6.95
C GLU A 10 8.77 -16.87 -8.03
N PHE A 11 9.91 -16.18 -7.99
CA PHE A 11 10.30 -15.17 -8.99
C PHE A 11 11.01 -15.75 -10.22
N LYS A 12 11.39 -17.05 -10.19
CA LYS A 12 12.20 -17.67 -11.24
C LYS A 12 11.33 -18.23 -12.38
N ASN A 13 10.53 -17.37 -13.01
CA ASN A 13 9.75 -17.70 -14.19
C ASN A 13 10.02 -16.71 -15.35
N LYS A 14 9.62 -17.07 -16.57
CA LYS A 14 9.88 -16.28 -17.78
C LYS A 14 9.23 -14.89 -17.73
N ILE A 15 8.05 -14.78 -17.12
CA ILE A 15 7.30 -13.53 -17.06
C ILE A 15 8.01 -12.54 -16.12
N VAL A 16 8.36 -12.97 -14.91
CA VAL A 16 9.11 -12.13 -13.95
C VAL A 16 10.48 -11.74 -14.52
N LYS A 17 11.14 -12.66 -15.24
CA LYS A 17 12.43 -12.37 -15.92
C LYS A 17 12.31 -11.20 -16.89
N LYS A 18 11.25 -11.17 -17.71
CA LYS A 18 10.98 -10.06 -18.64
C LYS A 18 10.97 -8.71 -17.90
N TYR A 19 10.20 -8.60 -16.80
CA TYR A 19 10.08 -7.35 -16.04
C TYR A 19 11.36 -7.02 -15.26
N TYR A 20 12.06 -8.03 -14.75
CA TYR A 20 13.36 -7.85 -14.13
C TYR A 20 14.37 -7.22 -15.11
N ASP A 21 14.42 -7.69 -16.35
CA ASP A 21 15.33 -7.18 -17.37
C ASP A 21 14.98 -5.73 -17.78
N ILE A 22 13.68 -5.39 -17.83
CA ILE A 22 13.24 -4.01 -18.07
C ILE A 22 13.70 -3.08 -16.94
N ILE A 23 13.43 -3.46 -15.67
CA ILE A 23 13.68 -2.61 -14.51
C ILE A 23 15.19 -2.50 -14.23
N SER A 24 15.93 -3.59 -14.36
CA SER A 24 17.39 -3.64 -14.06
C SER A 24 18.22 -2.72 -14.98
N LYS A 25 17.74 -2.45 -16.18
CA LYS A 25 18.35 -1.50 -17.11
C LYS A 25 18.16 -0.04 -16.70
N LYS A 26 17.12 0.27 -15.87
CA LYS A 26 16.75 1.64 -15.49
C LYS A 26 17.44 2.09 -14.18
N LYS A 27 18.75 1.86 -14.07
CA LYS A 27 19.55 2.13 -12.85
C LYS A 27 19.42 3.58 -12.34
N ILE A 28 19.44 4.56 -13.27
CA ILE A 28 19.29 5.98 -12.94
C ILE A 28 17.91 6.25 -12.34
N SER A 29 16.84 5.72 -12.94
CA SER A 29 15.48 5.88 -12.39
C SER A 29 15.34 5.26 -11.01
N LEU A 30 15.94 4.09 -10.76
CA LEU A 30 15.96 3.44 -9.45
C LEU A 30 16.71 4.29 -8.40
N PHE A 31 17.82 4.89 -8.78
CA PHE A 31 18.60 5.77 -7.91
C PHE A 31 17.82 7.05 -7.58
N LEU A 32 17.31 7.75 -8.61
CA LEU A 32 16.53 8.97 -8.43
C LEU A 32 15.26 8.73 -7.62
N LYS A 33 14.59 7.61 -7.86
CA LYS A 33 13.43 7.19 -7.05
C LYS A 33 13.80 7.09 -5.57
N ARG A 34 14.88 6.40 -5.23
CA ARG A 34 15.30 6.24 -3.84
C ARG A 34 15.76 7.56 -3.20
N LEU A 35 16.49 8.38 -3.94
CA LEU A 35 16.90 9.71 -3.49
C LEU A 35 15.67 10.58 -3.18
N PHE A 36 14.70 10.61 -4.10
CA PHE A 36 13.43 11.31 -3.91
C PHE A 36 12.65 10.77 -2.70
N ASP A 37 12.54 9.44 -2.58
CA ASP A 37 11.86 8.81 -1.44
C ASP A 37 12.44 9.27 -0.10
N ILE A 38 13.76 9.32 0.04
CA ILE A 38 14.41 9.74 1.29
C ILE A 38 14.22 11.23 1.52
N THR A 39 14.62 12.07 0.55
CA THR A 39 14.62 13.52 0.72
C THR A 39 13.21 14.06 0.95
N PHE A 40 12.24 13.60 0.16
CA PHE A 40 10.86 14.06 0.27
C PHE A 40 10.18 13.55 1.56
N SER A 41 10.50 12.32 1.99
CA SER A 41 10.01 11.80 3.28
C SER A 41 10.52 12.59 4.47
N ILE A 42 11.79 13.02 4.48
CA ILE A 42 12.34 13.85 5.55
C ILE A 42 11.63 15.21 5.59
N ILE A 43 11.44 15.86 4.43
CA ILE A 43 10.74 17.14 4.36
C ILE A 43 9.30 16.99 4.88
N ILE A 44 8.56 15.97 4.42
CA ILE A 44 7.19 15.71 4.88
C ILE A 44 7.16 15.41 6.37
N LEU A 45 8.12 14.63 6.90
CA LEU A 45 8.16 14.31 8.32
C LEU A 45 8.35 15.56 9.19
N ILE A 46 9.19 16.52 8.76
CA ILE A 46 9.38 17.79 9.46
C ILE A 46 8.05 18.58 9.47
N ILE A 47 7.37 18.68 8.32
CA ILE A 47 6.09 19.39 8.21
C ILE A 47 4.98 18.71 9.03
N LEU A 48 4.93 17.39 9.00
CA LEU A 48 3.89 16.60 9.69
C LEU A 48 4.22 16.29 11.14
N PHE A 49 5.38 16.71 11.67
CA PHE A 49 5.79 16.38 13.03
C PHE A 49 4.71 16.80 14.06
N LEU A 50 4.30 18.06 14.03
CA LEU A 50 3.27 18.58 14.95
C LEU A 50 1.90 17.90 14.74
N PRO A 51 1.36 17.75 13.52
CA PRO A 51 0.17 16.94 13.25
C PRO A 51 0.26 15.51 13.79
N ILE A 52 1.39 14.82 13.61
CA ILE A 52 1.59 13.45 14.11
C ILE A 52 1.49 13.41 15.63
N VAL A 53 2.10 14.37 16.34
CA VAL A 53 2.01 14.45 17.80
C VAL A 53 0.56 14.68 18.25
N ILE A 54 -0.14 15.65 17.66
CA ILE A 54 -1.54 15.95 17.98
C ILE A 54 -2.43 14.73 17.77
N ILE A 55 -2.34 14.07 16.62
CA ILE A 55 -3.11 12.85 16.30
C ILE A 55 -2.79 11.75 17.32
N SER A 56 -1.53 11.59 17.70
CA SER A 56 -1.10 10.58 18.68
C SER A 56 -1.76 10.78 20.04
N VAL A 57 -1.85 12.03 20.51
CA VAL A 57 -2.57 12.39 21.76
C VAL A 57 -4.06 12.08 21.62
N CYS A 58 -4.70 12.50 20.52
CA CYS A 58 -6.11 12.23 20.28
C CYS A 58 -6.44 10.73 20.29
N ILE A 59 -5.58 9.88 19.67
CA ILE A 59 -5.74 8.42 19.68
C ILE A 59 -5.67 7.86 21.12
N LYS A 60 -4.74 8.37 21.92
CA LYS A 60 -4.57 7.92 23.32
C LYS A 60 -5.74 8.29 24.20
N LEU A 61 -6.35 9.46 23.98
CA LEU A 61 -7.51 9.92 24.71
C LEU A 61 -8.80 9.19 24.28
N ASP A 62 -8.90 8.81 22.98
CA ASP A 62 -10.10 8.18 22.42
C ASP A 62 -10.23 6.69 22.82
N SER A 63 -9.10 5.97 22.93
CA SER A 63 -9.13 4.53 23.25
C SER A 63 -7.82 4.02 23.87
N LYS A 64 -7.92 2.99 24.75
CA LYS A 64 -6.76 2.34 25.37
C LYS A 64 -5.94 1.55 24.33
N GLY A 65 -4.60 1.56 24.45
CA GLY A 65 -3.69 0.77 23.63
C GLY A 65 -2.58 1.59 22.96
N SER A 66 -1.88 1.02 21.95
CA SER A 66 -0.78 1.67 21.22
C SER A 66 -1.29 2.79 20.31
N ILE A 67 -0.44 3.79 20.04
CA ILE A 67 -0.72 4.85 19.05
C ILE A 67 -0.69 4.28 17.64
N PHE A 68 0.32 3.45 17.38
CA PHE A 68 0.53 2.84 16.07
C PHE A 68 -0.02 1.42 16.02
N TYR A 69 -0.67 1.10 14.92
CA TYR A 69 -1.00 -0.23 14.47
C TYR A 69 0.10 -0.73 13.53
N ARG A 70 0.54 -1.97 13.72
CA ARG A 70 1.65 -2.58 12.99
C ARG A 70 1.23 -3.94 12.43
N GLN A 71 0.95 -4.02 11.15
CA GLN A 71 0.57 -5.25 10.47
C GLN A 71 1.68 -5.74 9.54
N GLU A 72 1.92 -7.05 9.52
CA GLU A 72 2.86 -7.67 8.57
C GLU A 72 2.33 -7.57 7.16
N ARG A 73 3.18 -7.10 6.26
CA ARG A 73 2.93 -6.95 4.83
C ARG A 73 4.14 -7.45 4.04
N ILE A 74 3.91 -7.69 2.75
CA ILE A 74 4.97 -8.12 1.82
C ILE A 74 5.42 -6.92 0.97
N THR A 75 6.74 -6.82 0.79
CA THR A 75 7.38 -5.82 -0.05
C THR A 75 8.37 -6.47 -1.02
N LYS A 76 9.27 -5.69 -1.57
CA LYS A 76 10.28 -6.08 -2.56
C LYS A 76 10.91 -7.44 -2.28
N TYR A 77 10.93 -8.30 -3.30
CA TYR A 77 11.49 -9.67 -3.29
C TYR A 77 10.80 -10.63 -2.29
N GLY A 78 9.54 -10.38 -1.96
CA GLY A 78 8.80 -11.20 -1.01
C GLY A 78 9.17 -10.97 0.46
N ARG A 79 9.98 -9.93 0.77
CA ARG A 79 10.39 -9.61 2.14
C ARG A 79 9.22 -9.13 2.98
N LYS A 80 9.10 -9.64 4.19
CA LYS A 80 8.13 -9.20 5.20
C LYS A 80 8.59 -7.91 5.86
N PHE A 81 7.65 -7.00 6.11
CA PHE A 81 7.86 -5.81 6.91
C PHE A 81 6.60 -5.47 7.70
N LYS A 82 6.72 -4.63 8.73
CA LYS A 82 5.57 -4.15 9.50
C LYS A 82 5.21 -2.74 9.07
N ILE A 83 4.05 -2.59 8.40
CA ILE A 83 3.55 -1.28 7.99
C ILE A 83 3.20 -0.43 9.21
N PHE A 84 3.57 0.85 9.22
CA PHE A 84 3.15 1.80 10.24
C PHE A 84 1.84 2.47 9.83
N LYS A 85 0.84 2.40 10.72
CA LYS A 85 -0.40 3.18 10.61
C LYS A 85 -0.76 3.75 11.96
N PHE A 86 -1.52 4.83 11.99
CA PHE A 86 -2.21 5.19 13.21
C PHE A 86 -3.30 4.15 13.52
N ARG A 87 -3.48 3.85 14.80
CA ARG A 87 -4.56 2.97 15.22
C ARG A 87 -5.90 3.67 15.02
N THR A 88 -6.79 3.04 14.27
CA THR A 88 -8.15 3.52 13.96
C THR A 88 -9.25 2.60 14.50
N MET A 89 -8.86 1.47 15.08
CA MET A 89 -9.76 0.45 15.62
C MET A 89 -9.43 0.17 17.08
N VAL A 90 -10.37 -0.45 17.77
CA VAL A 90 -10.16 -0.98 19.14
C VAL A 90 -9.03 -2.02 19.14
N THR A 91 -8.45 -2.28 20.30
CA THR A 91 -7.42 -3.32 20.48
C THR A 91 -7.96 -4.68 20.07
N ASP A 92 -7.10 -5.50 19.43
CA ASP A 92 -7.43 -6.86 18.94
C ASP A 92 -8.53 -6.94 17.87
N ALA A 93 -8.84 -5.83 17.20
CA ALA A 93 -9.86 -5.79 16.13
C ALA A 93 -9.60 -6.81 15.01
N ASP A 94 -8.35 -7.13 14.71
CA ASP A 94 -7.92 -8.11 13.71
C ASP A 94 -8.22 -9.57 14.09
N LYS A 95 -8.49 -9.84 15.38
CA LYS A 95 -8.92 -11.17 15.84
C LYS A 95 -10.43 -11.40 15.69
N ILE A 96 -11.19 -10.32 15.45
CA ILE A 96 -12.67 -10.31 15.53
C ILE A 96 -13.31 -10.12 14.15
N GLY A 97 -12.67 -10.47 13.04
CA GLY A 97 -13.32 -10.33 11.73
C GLY A 97 -12.39 -10.33 10.53
N SER A 98 -12.91 -9.96 9.35
CA SER A 98 -12.15 -9.93 8.10
C SER A 98 -10.98 -8.94 8.15
N LEU A 99 -9.93 -9.23 7.37
CA LEU A 99 -8.78 -8.34 7.14
C LEU A 99 -9.17 -7.12 6.29
N VAL A 100 -10.22 -7.25 5.48
CA VAL A 100 -10.83 -6.12 4.75
C VAL A 100 -11.87 -5.45 5.64
N THR A 101 -11.77 -4.13 5.77
CA THR A 101 -12.66 -3.33 6.62
C THR A 101 -13.72 -2.64 5.76
N LEU A 102 -14.99 -2.81 6.09
CA LEU A 102 -16.11 -2.11 5.44
C LEU A 102 -16.37 -0.74 6.09
N LYS A 103 -17.14 0.13 5.40
CA LYS A 103 -17.40 1.53 5.84
C LYS A 103 -18.05 1.64 7.23
N GLU A 104 -18.93 0.71 7.61
CA GLU A 104 -19.69 0.74 8.87
C GLU A 104 -19.19 -0.28 9.91
N ASP A 105 -17.89 -0.51 9.95
CA ASP A 105 -17.30 -1.45 10.88
C ASP A 105 -17.33 -0.90 12.32
N CYS A 106 -18.02 -1.59 13.21
CA CYS A 106 -18.21 -1.20 14.62
C CYS A 106 -16.89 -1.17 15.42
N ARG A 107 -15.82 -1.81 14.92
CA ARG A 107 -14.49 -1.80 15.54
C ARG A 107 -13.78 -0.46 15.41
N ILE A 108 -14.26 0.45 14.54
CA ILE A 108 -13.59 1.73 14.27
C ILE A 108 -13.91 2.72 15.40
N THR A 109 -12.86 3.32 15.99
CA THR A 109 -12.98 4.34 17.04
C THR A 109 -13.50 5.68 16.49
N ARG A 110 -13.91 6.62 17.35
CA ARG A 110 -14.40 7.96 16.94
C ARG A 110 -13.31 8.72 16.17
N VAL A 111 -12.11 8.82 16.76
CA VAL A 111 -10.94 9.43 16.09
C VAL A 111 -10.57 8.63 14.84
N GLY A 112 -10.66 7.30 14.90
CA GLY A 112 -10.41 6.40 13.79
C GLY A 112 -11.28 6.69 12.56
N LYS A 113 -12.57 6.98 12.74
CA LYS A 113 -13.48 7.37 11.64
C LYS A 113 -12.99 8.64 10.92
N PHE A 114 -12.57 9.63 11.69
CA PHE A 114 -12.01 10.87 11.13
C PHE A 114 -10.71 10.61 10.37
N LEU A 115 -9.76 9.87 10.97
CA LEU A 115 -8.47 9.57 10.36
C LEU A 115 -8.63 8.81 9.03
N ARG A 116 -9.50 7.80 8.98
CA ARG A 116 -9.78 7.02 7.77
C ARG A 116 -10.46 7.85 6.68
N LYS A 117 -11.42 8.69 7.06
CA LYS A 117 -12.12 9.59 6.11
C LYS A 117 -11.14 10.47 5.34
N TYR A 118 -10.08 10.95 6.00
CA TYR A 118 -9.08 11.84 5.41
C TYR A 118 -7.76 11.14 5.07
N ARG A 119 -7.68 9.81 5.24
CA ARG A 119 -6.49 8.97 5.05
C ARG A 119 -5.26 9.43 5.86
N LEU A 120 -5.50 10.08 7.00
CA LEU A 120 -4.45 10.52 7.90
C LEU A 120 -3.82 9.34 8.66
N ASP A 121 -4.52 8.23 8.77
CA ASP A 121 -4.05 6.99 9.39
C ASP A 121 -2.82 6.41 8.67
N GLU A 122 -2.60 6.75 7.41
CA GLU A 122 -1.48 6.28 6.61
C GLU A 122 -0.21 7.16 6.72
N PHE A 123 -0.28 8.34 7.35
CA PHE A 123 0.88 9.24 7.51
C PHE A 123 2.13 8.58 8.11
N PRO A 124 2.03 7.69 9.12
CA PRO A 124 3.20 7.01 9.66
C PRO A 124 3.93 6.09 8.68
N GLN A 125 3.34 5.77 7.51
CA GLN A 125 4.04 4.99 6.49
C GLN A 125 5.28 5.71 5.93
N ILE A 126 5.41 7.02 6.14
CA ILE A 126 6.63 7.78 5.86
C ILE A 126 7.86 7.13 6.52
N PHE A 127 7.72 6.59 7.73
CA PHE A 127 8.80 5.83 8.38
C PHE A 127 9.20 4.58 7.56
N ASN A 128 8.22 3.87 6.97
CA ASN A 128 8.53 2.73 6.11
C ASN A 128 9.26 3.15 4.83
N ILE A 129 8.95 4.33 4.29
CA ILE A 129 9.64 4.86 3.10
C ILE A 129 11.10 5.21 3.45
N ILE A 130 11.34 5.88 4.57
CA ILE A 130 12.70 6.21 5.04
C ILE A 130 13.52 4.93 5.26
N LEU A 131 12.93 3.91 5.89
CA LEU A 131 13.57 2.62 6.14
C LEU A 131 13.82 1.80 4.86
N GLY A 132 13.15 2.14 3.75
CA GLY A 132 13.28 1.43 2.47
C GLY A 132 12.39 0.19 2.36
N ASP A 133 11.45 0.04 3.25
CA ASP A 133 10.39 -0.98 3.14
C ASP A 133 9.39 -0.60 2.06
N MET A 134 9.13 0.69 1.91
CA MET A 134 8.21 1.27 0.95
C MET A 134 8.84 2.38 0.12
N SER A 135 8.10 2.84 -0.88
CA SER A 135 8.34 4.01 -1.72
C SER A 135 7.05 4.83 -1.81
N PHE A 136 7.12 6.09 -2.26
CA PHE A 136 5.89 6.85 -2.55
C PHE A 136 5.07 6.17 -3.64
N VAL A 137 5.71 5.66 -4.69
CA VAL A 137 5.02 4.98 -5.80
C VAL A 137 5.45 3.53 -5.91
N GLY A 138 4.48 2.63 -6.02
CA GLY A 138 4.69 1.18 -6.17
C GLY A 138 3.41 0.41 -5.91
N THR A 139 3.45 -0.90 -6.09
CA THR A 139 2.32 -1.77 -5.76
C THR A 139 1.97 -1.67 -4.27
N ARG A 140 0.68 -1.47 -3.96
CA ARG A 140 0.22 -1.45 -2.56
C ARG A 140 0.60 -2.75 -1.85
N PRO A 141 1.18 -2.70 -0.64
CA PRO A 141 1.64 -3.91 0.05
C PRO A 141 0.48 -4.79 0.49
N GLU A 142 0.46 -6.02 0.05
CA GLU A 142 -0.54 -7.01 0.43
C GLU A 142 -0.11 -7.80 1.68
N VAL A 143 -1.07 -8.40 2.39
CA VAL A 143 -0.81 -9.38 3.44
C VAL A 143 -0.35 -10.70 2.83
N LYS A 144 0.42 -11.49 3.58
CA LYS A 144 0.92 -12.78 3.11
C LYS A 144 -0.19 -13.67 2.56
N LYS A 145 -1.35 -13.73 3.21
CA LYS A 145 -2.52 -14.50 2.77
C LYS A 145 -2.91 -14.25 1.31
N TYR A 146 -2.82 -12.99 0.83
CA TYR A 146 -3.16 -12.65 -0.55
C TYR A 146 -1.99 -12.91 -1.49
N VAL A 147 -0.74 -12.68 -1.04
CA VAL A 147 0.45 -12.98 -1.83
C VAL A 147 0.61 -14.48 -2.08
N ASP A 148 0.20 -15.34 -1.15
CA ASP A 148 0.21 -16.80 -1.31
C ASP A 148 -0.76 -17.29 -2.42
N ASN A 149 -1.70 -16.42 -2.86
CA ASN A 149 -2.60 -16.67 -3.98
C ASN A 149 -2.17 -15.94 -5.26
N TYR A 150 -0.93 -15.46 -5.33
CA TYR A 150 -0.42 -14.80 -6.53
C TYR A 150 -0.20 -15.82 -7.66
N GLU A 151 -0.68 -15.48 -8.85
CA GLU A 151 -0.27 -16.12 -10.08
C GLU A 151 1.17 -15.73 -10.44
N GLU A 152 1.84 -16.52 -11.29
CA GLU A 152 3.26 -16.35 -11.62
C GLU A 152 3.62 -14.92 -12.05
N TYR A 153 2.77 -14.25 -12.84
CA TYR A 153 3.03 -12.89 -13.32
C TYR A 153 2.92 -11.83 -12.23
N MET A 154 2.13 -12.07 -11.21
CA MET A 154 1.90 -11.12 -10.11
C MET A 154 3.16 -10.88 -9.28
N TYR A 155 4.04 -11.90 -9.17
CA TYR A 155 5.32 -11.75 -8.47
C TYR A 155 6.23 -10.70 -9.09
N ALA A 156 6.04 -10.33 -10.37
CA ALA A 156 6.78 -9.24 -10.99
C ALA A 156 6.55 -7.90 -10.26
N THR A 157 5.37 -7.68 -9.68
CA THR A 157 5.04 -6.46 -8.94
C THR A 157 5.87 -6.28 -7.68
N LEU A 158 6.45 -7.36 -7.16
CA LEU A 158 7.36 -7.36 -6.00
C LEU A 158 8.84 -7.18 -6.40
N LEU A 159 9.17 -6.84 -7.64
CA LEU A 159 10.52 -6.46 -8.06
C LEU A 159 10.92 -5.06 -7.58
N LEU A 160 9.95 -4.21 -7.27
CA LEU A 160 10.10 -2.87 -6.71
C LEU A 160 9.59 -2.83 -5.25
N PRO A 161 9.99 -1.82 -4.45
CA PRO A 161 9.41 -1.61 -3.13
C PRO A 161 7.91 -1.39 -3.21
N ALA A 162 7.18 -1.83 -2.18
CA ALA A 162 5.77 -1.53 -2.01
C ALA A 162 5.52 -0.01 -2.03
N GLY A 163 4.39 0.44 -2.56
CA GLY A 163 4.06 1.85 -2.72
C GLY A 163 3.03 2.36 -1.71
N LEU A 164 3.15 3.64 -1.36
CA LEU A 164 2.10 4.40 -0.67
C LEU A 164 0.94 4.65 -1.63
N THR A 165 1.25 4.95 -2.89
CA THR A 165 0.29 5.11 -3.99
C THR A 165 0.67 4.33 -5.24
N SER A 166 -0.31 4.12 -6.12
CA SER A 166 -0.17 3.45 -7.43
C SER A 166 -1.34 3.81 -8.34
N ASN A 167 -1.24 3.50 -9.64
CA ASN A 167 -2.38 3.58 -10.55
C ASN A 167 -3.56 2.72 -10.06
N ALA A 168 -3.28 1.52 -9.53
CA ALA A 168 -4.29 0.67 -8.92
C ALA A 168 -4.97 1.37 -7.74
N SER A 169 -4.22 1.99 -6.82
CA SER A 169 -4.77 2.71 -5.65
C SER A 169 -5.64 3.90 -6.05
N ILE A 170 -5.30 4.59 -7.14
CA ILE A 170 -6.10 5.70 -7.67
C ILE A 170 -7.43 5.17 -8.25
N LYS A 171 -7.38 4.09 -9.03
CA LYS A 171 -8.56 3.49 -9.67
C LYS A 171 -9.49 2.84 -8.66
N TYR A 172 -8.93 2.17 -7.66
CA TYR A 172 -9.63 1.43 -6.61
C TYR A 172 -9.77 2.24 -5.30
N LYS A 173 -9.89 3.56 -5.40
CA LYS A 173 -10.06 4.43 -4.22
C LYS A 173 -11.30 4.10 -3.38
N ASP A 174 -12.35 3.58 -4.02
CA ASP A 174 -13.63 3.16 -3.44
C ASP A 174 -13.76 1.63 -3.52
N GLU A 175 -12.72 0.90 -3.08
CA GLU A 175 -12.59 -0.56 -3.14
C GLU A 175 -13.77 -1.26 -2.45
N ASP A 176 -14.27 -0.70 -1.34
CA ASP A 176 -15.44 -1.21 -0.62
C ASP A 176 -16.70 -1.29 -1.50
N GLU A 177 -16.89 -0.31 -2.39
CA GLU A 177 -18.04 -0.29 -3.31
C GLU A 177 -17.90 -1.36 -4.39
N ILE A 178 -16.67 -1.65 -4.81
CA ILE A 178 -16.39 -2.72 -5.78
C ILE A 178 -16.64 -4.09 -5.14
N ILE A 179 -16.14 -4.30 -3.92
CA ILE A 179 -16.37 -5.54 -3.18
C ILE A 179 -17.87 -5.77 -2.97
N ASN A 180 -18.61 -4.73 -2.56
CA ASN A 180 -20.05 -4.83 -2.33
C ASN A 180 -20.84 -5.22 -3.58
N LYS A 181 -20.36 -4.90 -4.79
CA LYS A 181 -21.02 -5.34 -6.06
C LYS A 181 -20.96 -6.85 -6.28
N TYR A 182 -19.92 -7.50 -5.77
CA TYR A 182 -19.73 -8.95 -5.89
C TYR A 182 -20.28 -9.72 -4.68
N MET A 183 -20.61 -9.02 -3.58
CA MET A 183 -21.04 -9.63 -2.31
C MET A 183 -22.49 -10.14 -2.43
N LYS A 184 -22.68 -11.44 -2.29
CA LYS A 184 -23.96 -12.09 -2.00
C LYS A 184 -24.02 -12.39 -0.50
N SER A 185 -25.20 -12.58 0.06
CA SER A 185 -25.49 -12.56 1.51
C SER A 185 -24.70 -13.51 2.43
N LYS A 186 -23.79 -14.35 1.92
CA LYS A 186 -22.95 -15.29 2.70
C LYS A 186 -21.51 -15.43 2.17
N ASP A 187 -21.05 -14.57 1.27
CA ASP A 187 -19.76 -14.73 0.65
C ASP A 187 -18.61 -14.28 1.59
N ASN A 188 -17.49 -14.98 1.50
CA ASN A 188 -16.27 -14.62 2.20
C ASN A 188 -15.60 -13.43 1.48
N ILE A 189 -15.52 -12.26 2.13
CA ILE A 189 -14.93 -11.03 1.59
C ILE A 189 -13.50 -11.26 1.07
N ASP A 190 -12.70 -12.07 1.77
CA ASP A 190 -11.32 -12.37 1.35
C ASP A 190 -11.28 -13.18 0.04
N GLN A 191 -12.27 -14.05 -0.17
CA GLN A 191 -12.40 -14.81 -1.42
C GLN A 191 -12.76 -13.91 -2.58
N ILE A 192 -13.76 -13.04 -2.41
CA ILE A 192 -14.14 -12.02 -3.41
C ILE A 192 -12.92 -11.15 -3.77
N TYR A 193 -12.15 -10.74 -2.77
CA TYR A 193 -10.95 -9.95 -3.01
C TYR A 193 -9.95 -10.69 -3.89
N ILE A 194 -9.63 -11.95 -3.57
CA ILE A 194 -8.66 -12.79 -4.30
C ILE A 194 -9.13 -13.06 -5.74
N GLU A 195 -10.42 -13.37 -5.94
CA GLU A 195 -10.94 -13.80 -7.24
C GLU A 195 -11.22 -12.63 -8.20
N TYR A 196 -11.69 -11.49 -7.69
CA TYR A 196 -12.20 -10.40 -8.55
C TYR A 196 -11.37 -9.12 -8.45
N VAL A 197 -10.92 -8.73 -7.25
CA VAL A 197 -10.29 -7.43 -7.04
C VAL A 197 -8.79 -7.50 -7.29
N LEU A 198 -8.14 -8.50 -6.73
CA LEU A 198 -6.69 -8.65 -6.81
C LEU A 198 -6.17 -8.80 -8.25
N PRO A 199 -6.74 -9.69 -9.12
CA PRO A 199 -6.25 -9.82 -10.50
C PRO A 199 -6.41 -8.54 -11.31
N ASP A 200 -7.50 -7.81 -11.12
CA ASP A 200 -7.73 -6.56 -11.85
C ASP A 200 -6.79 -5.44 -11.37
N LYS A 201 -6.53 -5.31 -10.07
CA LYS A 201 -5.49 -4.40 -9.53
C LYS A 201 -4.11 -4.73 -10.10
N MET A 202 -3.80 -6.01 -10.29
CA MET A 202 -2.50 -6.44 -10.81
C MET A 202 -2.27 -6.02 -12.27
N LYS A 203 -3.31 -5.88 -13.10
CA LYS A 203 -3.18 -5.32 -14.45
C LYS A 203 -2.54 -3.92 -14.43
N TYR A 204 -3.02 -3.04 -13.56
CA TYR A 204 -2.46 -1.68 -13.39
C TYR A 204 -1.05 -1.68 -12.80
N ASN A 205 -0.75 -2.64 -11.92
CA ASN A 205 0.57 -2.76 -11.32
C ASN A 205 1.59 -3.30 -12.34
N ILE A 206 1.19 -4.21 -13.23
CA ILE A 206 2.03 -4.71 -14.33
C ILE A 206 2.26 -3.61 -15.36
N GLU A 207 1.23 -2.86 -15.76
CA GLU A 207 1.38 -1.70 -16.65
C GLU A 207 2.38 -0.67 -16.07
N TYR A 208 2.36 -0.47 -14.76
CA TYR A 208 3.35 0.39 -14.09
C TYR A 208 4.78 -0.12 -14.30
N LEU A 209 5.05 -1.43 -14.21
CA LEU A 209 6.39 -1.98 -14.42
C LEU A 209 6.89 -1.77 -15.85
N GLU A 210 6.02 -1.86 -16.84
CA GLU A 210 6.35 -1.59 -18.25
C GLU A 210 6.76 -0.14 -18.46
N LYS A 211 5.99 0.79 -17.88
CA LYS A 211 6.21 2.24 -17.98
C LYS A 211 7.17 2.78 -16.93
N PHE A 212 7.71 1.93 -16.04
CA PHE A 212 8.52 2.36 -14.90
C PHE A 212 9.60 3.35 -15.33
N SER A 213 9.59 4.54 -14.73
CA SER A 213 10.63 5.54 -14.77
C SER A 213 10.41 6.52 -13.62
N PHE A 214 11.45 7.26 -13.22
CA PHE A 214 11.33 8.29 -12.20
C PHE A 214 10.27 9.35 -12.56
N PHE A 215 10.23 9.79 -13.82
CA PHE A 215 9.22 10.76 -14.27
C PHE A 215 7.81 10.20 -14.23
N TYR A 216 7.63 8.92 -14.52
CA TYR A 216 6.32 8.28 -14.40
C TYR A 216 5.84 8.20 -12.96
N ASP A 217 6.75 8.02 -12.01
CA ASP A 217 6.43 8.11 -10.57
C ASP A 217 5.89 9.50 -10.21
N LEU A 218 6.52 10.58 -10.69
CA LEU A 218 6.03 11.94 -10.46
C LEU A 218 4.63 12.17 -11.04
N ILE A 219 4.35 11.61 -12.22
CA ILE A 219 3.00 11.66 -12.82
C ILE A 219 1.97 10.95 -11.92
N ILE A 220 2.32 9.79 -11.36
CA ILE A 220 1.41 9.04 -10.46
C ILE A 220 1.18 9.83 -9.17
N ILE A 221 2.21 10.43 -8.58
CA ILE A 221 2.08 11.30 -7.39
C ILE A 221 1.12 12.46 -7.70
N TYR A 222 1.31 13.14 -8.84
CA TYR A 222 0.43 14.23 -9.27
C TYR A 222 -1.03 13.78 -9.45
N LYS A 223 -1.26 12.65 -10.14
CA LYS A 223 -2.60 12.06 -10.30
C LYS A 223 -3.23 11.71 -8.95
N THR A 224 -2.45 11.18 -8.00
CA THR A 224 -2.94 10.88 -6.65
C THR A 224 -3.41 12.13 -5.95
N PHE A 225 -2.61 13.19 -6.01
CA PHE A 225 -2.96 14.49 -5.42
C PHE A 225 -4.29 15.01 -5.99
N ILE A 226 -4.43 15.05 -7.31
CA ILE A 226 -5.68 15.47 -7.96
C ILE A 226 -6.86 14.57 -7.52
N SER A 227 -6.68 13.25 -7.48
CA SER A 227 -7.77 12.33 -7.13
C SER A 227 -8.30 12.53 -5.70
N VAL A 228 -7.43 12.94 -4.77
CA VAL A 228 -7.79 13.27 -3.39
C VAL A 228 -8.53 14.60 -3.32
N PHE A 229 -8.12 15.61 -4.09
CA PHE A 229 -8.76 16.94 -4.07
C PHE A 229 -10.12 16.97 -4.78
N ILE A 230 -10.28 16.28 -5.92
CA ILE A 230 -11.55 16.21 -6.66
C ILE A 230 -12.64 15.52 -5.83
N ARG A 231 -12.29 14.55 -4.99
CA ARG A 231 -13.25 13.87 -4.09
C ARG A 231 -13.90 14.81 -3.06
N ARG A 232 -13.24 15.93 -2.73
CA ARG A 232 -13.78 16.90 -1.75
C ARG A 232 -14.91 17.78 -2.30
N LYS A 233 -15.16 17.75 -3.63
CA LYS A 233 -16.20 18.59 -4.27
C LYS A 233 -17.53 17.85 -4.53
N LYS A 234 -17.64 16.59 -4.15
CA LYS A 234 -18.89 15.80 -4.17
C LYS A 234 -19.28 15.41 -2.73
#